data_2b64bbea16429fbd8417d89a5bcf3368
#
_entry.id   2b64bbea16429fbd8417d89a5bcf3368
#
_cell.length_a   1.000
_cell.length_b   1.000
_cell.length_c   1.000
_cell.angle_alpha   90.00
_cell.angle_beta   90.00
_cell.angle_gamma   90.00
#
_symmetry.space_group_name_H-M   'P 1'
#
loop_
_entity.id
_entity.type
_entity.pdbx_description
1 polymer ?
#
loop_
_entity_poly.entity_id
_entity_poly.type
_entity_poly.pdbx_seq_one_letter_code
_entity_poly.pdbx_strand_id
1 'polypeptide(L)'
;YRHKVHAGRAIVLCMDIRTPGKGYDEFYRRAVEQDGVIYLRSRAARVYGEDGHLVVQAADTLNGGERLEIKADLVVLASAALPQADVRTLAQKLGIGYDADGWLSEAHPKLRPVETNTAGIFLAGACQGPKDIPESVAQASAAAAKVLGLFAVAELQREPVVAQVNRLPPPLFSTCHGCFTCVAACPYKAIEREEIRDRQGLLIKRVARVNRGLCQGCGTCVSLCRSKSIDLDGFTDEEVFSALEGLVA
;
A
#
# COMPACT_ATOMS: atom_id res chain seq x y z
N TYR A 1 34.40 6.45 3.32
CA TYR A 1 35.39 6.66 4.37
C TYR A 1 36.77 6.23 3.88
N ARG A 2 37.01 4.96 3.49
CA ARG A 2 38.31 4.41 3.07
C ARG A 2 38.99 5.21 1.95
N HIS A 3 38.28 5.71 0.99
CA HIS A 3 38.78 6.58 -0.10
C HIS A 3 39.32 7.94 0.40
N LYS A 4 38.93 8.39 1.58
CA LYS A 4 39.38 9.64 2.19
C LYS A 4 40.40 9.43 3.30
N VAL A 5 40.30 8.32 4.03
CA VAL A 5 41.12 7.99 5.20
C VAL A 5 41.75 6.62 4.98
N HIS A 6 42.87 6.60 4.24
CA HIS A 6 43.54 5.35 3.84
C HIS A 6 44.07 4.53 5.01
N ALA A 7 44.54 5.17 6.07
CA ALA A 7 45.05 4.51 7.29
C ALA A 7 43.94 4.05 8.24
N GLY A 8 42.69 4.51 8.05
CA GLY A 8 41.59 4.16 8.91
C GLY A 8 41.10 2.74 8.65
N ARG A 9 40.40 2.16 9.61
CA ARG A 9 39.68 0.88 9.46
C ARG A 9 38.17 1.13 9.38
N ALA A 10 37.51 0.41 8.50
CA ALA A 10 36.05 0.42 8.40
C ALA A 10 35.55 -0.99 8.73
N ILE A 11 34.66 -1.10 9.72
CA ILE A 11 34.07 -2.36 10.17
C ILE A 11 32.56 -2.24 10.05
N VAL A 12 31.93 -3.19 9.36
CA VAL A 12 30.50 -3.29 9.20
C VAL A 12 30.00 -4.49 10.01
N LEU A 13 29.18 -4.22 11.01
CA LEU A 13 28.48 -5.25 11.77
C LEU A 13 27.14 -5.53 11.08
N CYS A 14 26.92 -6.73 10.59
CA CYS A 14 25.72 -7.11 9.87
C CYS A 14 25.24 -8.51 10.28
N MET A 15 23.94 -8.74 10.23
CA MET A 15 23.37 -10.08 10.41
C MET A 15 23.51 -10.91 9.13
N ASP A 16 23.33 -10.25 7.99
CA ASP A 16 23.42 -10.86 6.67
C ASP A 16 23.67 -9.76 5.62
N ILE A 17 24.27 -10.13 4.48
CA ILE A 17 24.50 -9.22 3.37
C ILE A 17 23.62 -9.68 2.21
N ARG A 18 22.80 -8.76 1.72
CA ARG A 18 21.93 -8.97 0.58
C ARG A 18 22.22 -7.92 -0.46
N THR A 19 22.53 -8.38 -1.67
CA THR A 19 22.94 -7.54 -2.80
C THR A 19 22.02 -7.76 -4.02
N PRO A 20 20.70 -7.56 -3.90
CA PRO A 20 19.75 -7.90 -4.99
C PRO A 20 19.80 -6.96 -6.17
N GLY A 21 20.43 -5.79 -6.05
CA GLY A 21 20.54 -4.80 -7.11
C GLY A 21 21.63 -5.10 -8.12
N LYS A 22 21.48 -4.59 -9.35
CA LYS A 22 22.48 -4.72 -10.38
C LYS A 22 23.79 -4.03 -9.95
N GLY A 23 24.90 -4.79 -9.97
CA GLY A 23 26.23 -4.29 -9.59
C GLY A 23 26.49 -4.20 -8.09
N TYR A 24 25.53 -4.57 -7.22
CA TYR A 24 25.70 -4.48 -5.77
C TYR A 24 26.63 -5.58 -5.22
N ASP A 25 26.66 -6.75 -5.84
CA ASP A 25 27.59 -7.81 -5.46
C ASP A 25 29.05 -7.42 -5.79
N GLU A 26 29.30 -6.85 -6.95
CA GLU A 26 30.61 -6.31 -7.33
C GLU A 26 31.03 -5.15 -6.43
N PHE A 27 30.09 -4.30 -6.04
CA PHE A 27 30.37 -3.22 -5.08
C PHE A 27 30.81 -3.79 -3.72
N TYR A 28 30.10 -4.80 -3.23
CA TYR A 28 30.45 -5.47 -1.97
C TYR A 28 31.83 -6.12 -2.05
N ARG A 29 32.10 -6.90 -3.10
CA ARG A 29 33.41 -7.53 -3.30
C ARG A 29 34.54 -6.50 -3.35
N ARG A 30 34.37 -5.43 -4.10
CA ARG A 30 35.35 -4.35 -4.18
C ARG A 30 35.59 -3.70 -2.81
N ALA A 31 34.56 -3.46 -2.03
CA ALA A 31 34.69 -2.90 -0.69
C ALA A 31 35.52 -3.80 0.22
N VAL A 32 35.39 -5.13 0.10
CA VAL A 32 36.19 -6.10 0.86
C VAL A 32 37.62 -6.21 0.32
N GLU A 33 37.77 -6.49 -0.97
CA GLU A 33 39.03 -6.89 -1.58
C GLU A 33 39.96 -5.70 -1.87
N GLN A 34 39.43 -4.58 -2.29
CA GLN A 34 40.20 -3.39 -2.70
C GLN A 34 40.26 -2.35 -1.59
N ASP A 35 39.14 -2.07 -0.93
CA ASP A 35 39.06 -1.02 0.09
C ASP A 35 39.35 -1.54 1.50
N GLY A 36 39.48 -2.85 1.69
CA GLY A 36 39.80 -3.49 2.97
C GLY A 36 38.71 -3.26 4.05
N VAL A 37 37.46 -3.18 3.67
CA VAL A 37 36.34 -3.10 4.62
C VAL A 37 36.10 -4.46 5.26
N ILE A 38 36.05 -4.47 6.59
CA ILE A 38 35.85 -5.69 7.38
C ILE A 38 34.34 -5.86 7.63
N TYR A 39 33.77 -6.94 7.12
CA TYR A 39 32.39 -7.33 7.42
C TYR A 39 32.38 -8.43 8.47
N LEU A 40 31.72 -8.14 9.59
CA LEU A 40 31.57 -9.11 10.69
C LEU A 40 30.10 -9.51 10.78
N ARG A 41 29.84 -10.81 10.61
CA ARG A 41 28.49 -11.35 10.83
C ARG A 41 28.21 -11.40 12.31
N SER A 42 27.54 -10.36 12.78
CA SER A 42 27.36 -10.11 14.20
C SER A 42 26.09 -9.34 14.48
N ARG A 43 25.69 -9.33 15.75
CA ARG A 43 24.59 -8.51 16.23
C ARG A 43 25.11 -7.51 17.24
N ALA A 44 25.07 -6.22 16.91
CA ALA A 44 25.41 -5.16 17.85
C ALA A 44 24.37 -5.13 18.98
N ALA A 45 24.86 -5.16 20.22
CA ALA A 45 24.03 -5.19 21.41
C ALA A 45 23.99 -3.84 22.12
N ARG A 46 25.15 -3.14 22.17
CA ARG A 46 25.28 -1.88 22.88
C ARG A 46 26.39 -1.02 22.29
N VAL A 47 26.17 0.30 22.33
CA VAL A 47 27.20 1.31 22.04
C VAL A 47 27.28 2.26 23.24
N TYR A 48 28.49 2.51 23.72
CA TYR A 48 28.73 3.43 24.85
C TYR A 48 30.12 4.11 24.73
N GLY A 49 30.28 5.20 25.46
CA GLY A 49 31.58 5.91 25.56
C GLY A 49 32.42 5.37 26.70
N GLU A 50 33.71 5.18 26.47
CA GLU A 50 34.73 4.79 27.45
C GLU A 50 36.08 5.41 27.09
N ASP A 51 36.73 6.08 28.03
CA ASP A 51 38.04 6.68 27.88
C ASP A 51 38.24 7.54 26.61
N GLY A 52 37.19 8.30 26.23
CA GLY A 52 37.23 9.17 25.05
C GLY A 52 36.97 8.46 23.72
N HIS A 53 36.74 7.17 23.72
CA HIS A 53 36.36 6.37 22.54
C HIS A 53 34.93 5.83 22.65
N LEU A 54 34.39 5.41 21.51
CA LEU A 54 33.16 4.65 21.47
C LEU A 54 33.49 3.15 21.50
N VAL A 55 32.75 2.40 22.31
CA VAL A 55 32.87 0.95 22.38
C VAL A 55 31.59 0.33 21.86
N VAL A 56 31.70 -0.54 20.89
CA VAL A 56 30.57 -1.34 20.35
C VAL A 56 30.71 -2.76 20.86
N GLN A 57 29.75 -3.19 21.66
CA GLN A 57 29.60 -4.59 22.07
C GLN A 57 28.72 -5.33 21.07
N ALA A 58 29.17 -6.47 20.59
CA ALA A 58 28.47 -7.31 19.64
C ALA A 58 28.66 -8.80 19.99
N ALA A 59 27.82 -9.63 19.40
CA ALA A 59 27.97 -11.09 19.44
C ALA A 59 28.34 -11.59 18.04
N ASP A 60 29.43 -12.32 17.93
CA ASP A 60 29.81 -13.01 16.69
C ASP A 60 28.90 -14.21 16.45
N THR A 61 28.07 -14.12 15.42
CA THR A 61 27.09 -15.19 15.13
C THR A 61 27.68 -16.37 14.36
N LEU A 62 28.91 -16.25 13.85
CA LEU A 62 29.65 -17.36 13.22
C LEU A 62 30.40 -18.21 14.22
N ASN A 63 30.89 -17.59 15.32
CA ASN A 63 31.69 -18.25 16.36
C ASN A 63 30.85 -18.50 17.63
N GLY A 64 29.65 -19.05 17.49
CA GLY A 64 28.85 -19.48 18.64
C GLY A 64 28.32 -18.36 19.54
N GLY A 65 28.34 -17.11 19.08
CA GLY A 65 27.86 -15.96 19.87
C GLY A 65 28.91 -15.36 20.77
N GLU A 66 30.18 -15.59 20.49
CA GLU A 66 31.31 -15.00 21.24
C GLU A 66 31.19 -13.47 21.32
N ARG A 67 31.47 -12.92 22.50
CA ARG A 67 31.38 -11.47 22.73
C ARG A 67 32.52 -10.75 22.06
N LEU A 68 32.18 -9.78 21.24
CA LEU A 68 33.12 -8.85 20.62
C LEU A 68 33.02 -7.46 21.25
N GLU A 69 34.18 -6.84 21.47
CA GLU A 69 34.26 -5.42 21.85
C GLU A 69 35.16 -4.70 20.83
N ILE A 70 34.60 -3.71 20.18
CA ILE A 70 35.25 -2.94 19.12
C ILE A 70 35.31 -1.48 19.57
N LYS A 71 36.53 -0.97 19.73
CA LYS A 71 36.81 0.45 19.97
C LYS A 71 36.79 1.19 18.63
N ALA A 72 36.06 2.31 18.58
CA ALA A 72 35.86 3.12 17.38
C ALA A 72 35.88 4.62 17.71
N ASP A 73 36.42 5.40 16.79
CA ASP A 73 36.35 6.87 16.87
C ASP A 73 35.01 7.40 16.39
N LEU A 74 34.35 6.67 15.48
CA LEU A 74 33.04 7.00 14.92
C LEU A 74 32.20 5.74 14.76
N VAL A 75 30.96 5.80 15.21
CA VAL A 75 29.92 4.77 14.98
C VAL A 75 28.80 5.35 14.14
N VAL A 76 28.50 4.70 13.02
CA VAL A 76 27.38 5.04 12.15
C VAL A 76 26.26 4.01 12.35
N LEU A 77 25.10 4.47 12.76
CA LEU A 77 23.92 3.62 12.92
C LEU A 77 23.19 3.51 11.57
N ALA A 78 23.16 2.32 10.99
CA ALA A 78 22.34 2.00 9.82
C ALA A 78 20.90 1.70 10.29
N SER A 79 20.15 2.76 10.61
CA SER A 79 18.81 2.67 11.16
C SER A 79 17.81 2.13 10.13
N ALA A 80 16.81 1.36 10.60
CA ALA A 80 15.71 0.92 9.78
C ALA A 80 14.80 2.10 9.38
N ALA A 81 14.24 2.03 8.19
CA ALA A 81 13.17 2.94 7.78
C ALA A 81 11.85 2.48 8.41
N LEU A 82 11.10 3.41 8.95
CA LEU A 82 9.76 3.19 9.50
C LEU A 82 8.76 4.06 8.74
N PRO A 83 7.50 3.62 8.62
CA PRO A 83 6.45 4.47 8.07
C PRO A 83 6.18 5.66 8.99
N GLN A 84 5.72 6.77 8.42
CA GLN A 84 5.30 7.93 9.17
C GLN A 84 4.14 7.56 10.12
N ALA A 85 4.12 8.16 11.31
CA ALA A 85 3.14 7.82 12.34
C ALA A 85 1.67 8.05 11.93
N ASP A 86 1.44 9.01 11.04
CA ASP A 86 0.11 9.43 10.56
C ASP A 86 -0.35 8.72 9.27
N VAL A 87 0.48 7.85 8.67
CA VAL A 87 0.16 7.14 7.42
C VAL A 87 -1.15 6.36 7.52
N ARG A 88 -1.40 5.69 8.63
CA ARG A 88 -2.65 4.94 8.84
C ARG A 88 -3.87 5.84 8.80
N THR A 89 -3.79 7.01 9.40
CA THR A 89 -4.86 8.01 9.38
C THR A 89 -5.09 8.54 7.96
N LEU A 90 -4.00 8.81 7.23
CA LEU A 90 -4.07 9.24 5.84
C LEU A 90 -4.70 8.14 4.96
N ALA A 91 -4.26 6.89 5.11
CA ALA A 91 -4.79 5.75 4.37
C ALA A 91 -6.30 5.57 4.59
N GLN A 92 -6.75 5.69 5.84
CA GLN A 92 -8.17 5.63 6.18
C GLN A 92 -8.98 6.78 5.54
N LYS A 93 -8.44 8.00 5.55
CA LYS A 93 -9.09 9.16 4.91
C LYS A 93 -9.19 8.99 3.38
N LEU A 94 -8.19 8.41 2.75
CA LEU A 94 -8.14 8.17 1.32
C LEU A 94 -8.85 6.87 0.91
N GLY A 95 -9.18 5.99 1.85
CA GLY A 95 -9.78 4.68 1.57
C GLY A 95 -8.82 3.72 0.87
N ILE A 96 -7.52 3.80 1.17
CA ILE A 96 -6.48 2.92 0.61
C ILE A 96 -5.97 1.93 1.65
N GLY A 97 -5.43 0.80 1.19
CA GLY A 97 -4.89 -0.24 2.06
C GLY A 97 -3.54 0.13 2.68
N TYR A 98 -3.24 -0.48 3.82
CA TYR A 98 -1.93 -0.48 4.45
C TYR A 98 -1.69 -1.84 5.12
N ASP A 99 -0.43 -2.22 5.29
CA ASP A 99 -0.03 -3.48 5.93
C ASP A 99 0.00 -3.40 7.47
N ALA A 100 0.40 -4.50 8.11
CA ALA A 100 0.49 -4.58 9.57
C ALA A 100 1.51 -3.60 10.17
N ASP A 101 2.58 -3.31 9.43
CA ASP A 101 3.65 -2.41 9.85
C ASP A 101 3.31 -0.93 9.60
N GLY A 102 2.29 -0.65 8.77
CA GLY A 102 1.81 0.69 8.46
C GLY A 102 2.28 1.22 7.10
N TRP A 103 2.87 0.40 6.24
CA TRP A 103 3.19 0.78 4.86
C TRP A 103 1.94 0.74 3.98
N LEU A 104 1.82 1.68 3.05
CA LEU A 104 0.71 1.69 2.10
C LEU A 104 0.80 0.49 1.15
N SER A 105 -0.33 -0.15 0.91
CA SER A 105 -0.39 -1.36 0.09
C SER A 105 -0.86 -1.07 -1.32
N GLU A 106 -0.18 -1.66 -2.28
CA GLU A 106 -0.59 -1.70 -3.68
C GLU A 106 -1.78 -2.64 -3.90
N ALA A 107 -2.46 -2.47 -5.02
CA ALA A 107 -3.58 -3.32 -5.41
C ALA A 107 -3.16 -4.76 -5.71
N HIS A 108 -1.95 -4.95 -6.26
CA HIS A 108 -1.36 -6.27 -6.50
C HIS A 108 0.15 -6.13 -6.75
N PRO A 109 1.01 -6.86 -6.01
CA PRO A 109 2.46 -6.66 -6.02
C PRO A 109 3.12 -6.91 -7.38
N LYS A 110 2.55 -7.76 -8.23
CA LYS A 110 3.12 -8.10 -9.55
C LYS A 110 2.39 -7.41 -10.71
N LEU A 111 1.06 -7.31 -10.66
CA LEU A 111 0.26 -6.84 -11.78
C LEU A 111 -0.08 -5.35 -11.69
N ARG A 112 -0.19 -4.81 -10.47
CA ARG A 112 -0.57 -3.42 -10.20
C ARG A 112 0.29 -2.82 -9.07
N PRO A 113 1.63 -2.77 -9.25
CA PRO A 113 2.58 -2.48 -8.18
C PRO A 113 2.63 -1.01 -7.75
N VAL A 114 2.05 -0.10 -8.52
CA VAL A 114 2.00 1.34 -8.23
C VAL A 114 0.58 1.88 -8.08
N GLU A 115 -0.43 1.03 -8.25
CA GLU A 115 -1.84 1.40 -8.13
C GLU A 115 -2.35 0.95 -6.77
N THR A 116 -3.24 1.73 -6.19
CA THR A 116 -4.00 1.29 -5.01
C THR A 116 -5.31 0.60 -5.41
N ASN A 117 -6.01 0.01 -4.45
CA ASN A 117 -7.37 -0.50 -4.68
C ASN A 117 -8.38 0.63 -4.94
N THR A 118 -8.04 1.86 -4.61
CA THR A 118 -8.87 3.03 -4.87
C THR A 118 -8.41 3.69 -6.17
N ALA A 119 -9.32 3.79 -7.14
CA ALA A 119 -9.04 4.37 -8.44
C ALA A 119 -8.52 5.82 -8.34
N GLY A 120 -7.51 6.15 -9.15
CA GLY A 120 -6.93 7.50 -9.20
C GLY A 120 -5.86 7.78 -8.14
N ILE A 121 -5.54 6.83 -7.25
CA ILE A 121 -4.49 6.96 -6.26
C ILE A 121 -3.36 5.98 -6.58
N PHE A 122 -2.16 6.52 -6.71
CA PHE A 122 -0.95 5.78 -7.07
C PHE A 122 0.09 5.90 -5.96
N LEU A 123 0.94 4.90 -5.84
CA LEU A 123 2.02 4.83 -4.86
C LEU A 123 3.36 4.99 -5.57
N ALA A 124 4.26 5.79 -4.97
CA ALA A 124 5.61 5.95 -5.47
C ALA A 124 6.60 6.15 -4.31
N GLY A 125 7.75 5.47 -4.38
CA GLY A 125 8.82 5.60 -3.41
C GLY A 125 8.56 4.93 -2.06
N ALA A 126 9.15 5.48 -1.02
CA ALA A 126 9.21 4.89 0.32
C ALA A 126 7.88 4.88 1.10
N CYS A 127 6.77 5.33 0.53
CA CYS A 127 5.45 5.20 1.17
C CYS A 127 4.96 3.74 1.25
N GLN A 128 5.45 2.89 0.37
CA GLN A 128 5.07 1.47 0.25
C GLN A 128 6.04 0.53 1.00
N GLY A 129 7.20 1.01 1.36
CA GLY A 129 8.24 0.23 2.03
C GLY A 129 9.61 0.89 1.88
N PRO A 130 10.62 0.40 2.61
CA PRO A 130 12.00 0.87 2.43
C PRO A 130 12.44 0.66 0.98
N LYS A 131 12.94 1.73 0.34
CA LYS A 131 13.43 1.72 -1.05
C LYS A 131 14.65 2.59 -1.19
N ASP A 132 15.56 2.19 -2.07
CA ASP A 132 16.68 3.03 -2.48
C ASP A 132 16.24 4.09 -3.51
N ILE A 133 17.19 4.93 -3.94
CA ILE A 133 16.93 5.99 -4.91
C ILE A 133 16.56 5.42 -6.29
N PRO A 134 17.30 4.46 -6.87
CA PRO A 134 16.95 3.83 -8.13
C PRO A 134 15.56 3.19 -8.13
N GLU A 135 15.20 2.45 -7.08
CA GLU A 135 13.88 1.83 -6.93
C GLU A 135 12.77 2.89 -6.84
N SER A 136 13.02 3.96 -6.08
CA SER A 136 12.06 5.06 -5.93
C SER A 136 11.82 5.78 -7.26
N VAL A 137 12.87 6.02 -8.05
CA VAL A 137 12.77 6.65 -9.38
C VAL A 137 12.03 5.73 -10.36
N ALA A 138 12.36 4.43 -10.38
CA ALA A 138 11.68 3.47 -11.24
C ALA A 138 10.17 3.40 -10.91
N GLN A 139 9.83 3.38 -9.64
CA GLN A 139 8.43 3.35 -9.21
C GLN A 139 7.69 4.66 -9.52
N ALA A 140 8.35 5.81 -9.34
CA ALA A 140 7.79 7.10 -9.72
C ALA A 140 7.51 7.18 -11.23
N SER A 141 8.42 6.67 -12.06
CA SER A 141 8.24 6.60 -13.51
C SER A 141 7.06 5.68 -13.88
N ALA A 142 6.92 4.55 -13.20
CA ALA A 142 5.79 3.64 -13.40
C ALA A 142 4.45 4.30 -13.01
N ALA A 143 4.41 5.00 -11.88
CA ALA A 143 3.22 5.74 -11.45
C ALA A 143 2.85 6.84 -12.46
N ALA A 144 3.84 7.61 -12.94
CA ALA A 144 3.62 8.64 -13.95
C ALA A 144 3.10 8.04 -15.27
N ALA A 145 3.64 6.91 -15.71
CA ALA A 145 3.16 6.21 -16.91
C ALA A 145 1.70 5.75 -16.76
N LYS A 146 1.29 5.29 -15.58
CA LYS A 146 -0.11 4.94 -15.29
C LYS A 146 -1.03 6.16 -15.32
N VAL A 147 -0.59 7.29 -14.77
CA VAL A 147 -1.35 8.56 -14.83
C VAL A 147 -1.50 9.02 -16.28
N LEU A 148 -0.42 9.00 -17.07
CA LEU A 148 -0.47 9.33 -18.50
C LEU A 148 -1.43 8.42 -19.26
N GLY A 149 -1.45 7.12 -18.95
CA GLY A 149 -2.40 6.18 -19.53
C GLY A 149 -3.86 6.53 -19.25
N LEU A 150 -4.16 7.09 -18.07
CA LEU A 150 -5.52 7.59 -17.77
C LEU A 150 -5.92 8.79 -18.62
N PHE A 151 -4.97 9.69 -18.92
CA PHE A 151 -5.23 10.87 -19.73
C PHE A 151 -5.17 10.62 -21.25
N ALA A 152 -4.61 9.49 -21.67
CA ALA A 152 -4.49 9.14 -23.09
C ALA A 152 -5.78 8.61 -23.71
N VAL A 153 -6.78 8.26 -22.88
CA VAL A 153 -8.07 7.72 -23.35
C VAL A 153 -9.18 8.74 -23.15
N ALA A 154 -10.06 8.87 -24.14
CA ALA A 154 -11.21 9.78 -24.04
C ALA A 154 -12.27 9.27 -23.05
N GLU A 155 -12.37 7.94 -22.90
CA GLU A 155 -13.31 7.28 -22.02
C GLU A 155 -12.58 6.19 -21.22
N LEU A 156 -12.84 6.15 -19.92
CA LEU A 156 -12.32 5.08 -19.07
C LEU A 156 -13.24 3.87 -19.18
N GLN A 157 -12.73 2.77 -19.71
CA GLN A 157 -13.39 1.49 -19.63
C GLN A 157 -13.32 0.94 -18.21
N ARG A 158 -14.40 0.39 -17.75
CA ARG A 158 -14.56 -0.08 -16.40
C ARG A 158 -15.21 -1.44 -16.39
N GLU A 159 -14.85 -2.25 -15.37
CA GLU A 159 -15.58 -3.46 -15.04
C GLU A 159 -17.08 -3.13 -14.87
N PRO A 160 -17.98 -3.87 -15.54
CA PRO A 160 -19.42 -3.60 -15.48
C PRO A 160 -20.02 -3.85 -14.09
N VAL A 161 -19.34 -4.63 -13.27
CA VAL A 161 -19.77 -5.02 -11.93
C VAL A 161 -19.78 -3.82 -10.99
N VAL A 162 -20.92 -3.22 -10.78
CA VAL A 162 -21.11 -2.08 -9.88
C VAL A 162 -22.39 -2.24 -9.08
N ALA A 163 -22.39 -1.75 -7.84
CA ALA A 163 -23.60 -1.72 -7.05
C ALA A 163 -24.60 -0.72 -7.62
N GLN A 164 -25.86 -1.09 -7.61
CA GLN A 164 -26.97 -0.26 -8.07
C GLN A 164 -28.07 -0.24 -7.01
N VAL A 165 -28.56 0.96 -6.67
CA VAL A 165 -29.72 1.12 -5.80
C VAL A 165 -30.97 1.03 -6.65
N ASN A 166 -31.89 0.15 -6.27
CA ASN A 166 -33.16 -0.04 -6.99
C ASN A 166 -33.96 1.25 -7.03
N ARG A 167 -34.23 1.72 -8.23
CA ARG A 167 -35.08 2.88 -8.50
C ARG A 167 -36.46 2.42 -8.99
N LEU A 168 -37.50 2.97 -8.38
CA LEU A 168 -38.87 2.71 -8.74
C LEU A 168 -39.50 3.99 -9.30
N PRO A 169 -40.52 3.87 -10.15
CA PRO A 169 -41.30 5.03 -10.60
C PRO A 169 -42.03 5.71 -9.43
N PRO A 170 -42.42 6.97 -9.57
CA PRO A 170 -43.24 7.64 -8.59
C PRO A 170 -44.53 6.85 -8.30
N PRO A 171 -45.06 6.83 -7.05
CA PRO A 171 -44.61 7.62 -5.89
C PRO A 171 -43.51 6.97 -5.04
N LEU A 172 -43.08 5.74 -5.33
CA LEU A 172 -42.17 4.99 -4.46
C LEU A 172 -40.70 5.40 -4.61
N PHE A 173 -40.28 5.86 -5.77
CA PHE A 173 -38.94 6.31 -6.18
C PHE A 173 -37.80 5.30 -5.92
N SER A 174 -37.84 4.56 -4.82
CA SER A 174 -36.84 3.55 -4.46
C SER A 174 -37.30 2.72 -3.28
N THR A 175 -36.90 1.46 -3.21
CA THR A 175 -37.06 0.58 -2.03
C THR A 175 -36.12 0.93 -0.89
N CYS A 176 -35.09 1.74 -1.12
CA CYS A 176 -34.13 2.17 -0.10
C CYS A 176 -34.82 2.93 1.05
N HIS A 177 -34.62 2.49 2.29
CA HIS A 177 -35.20 3.11 3.48
C HIS A 177 -34.35 4.25 4.05
N GLY A 178 -33.20 4.57 3.46
CA GLY A 178 -32.33 5.65 3.92
C GLY A 178 -31.60 5.38 5.24
N CYS A 179 -31.33 4.13 5.59
CA CYS A 179 -30.60 3.78 6.81
C CYS A 179 -29.09 4.10 6.71
N PHE A 180 -28.57 4.22 5.50
CA PHE A 180 -27.18 4.58 5.18
C PHE A 180 -26.09 3.63 5.75
N THR A 181 -26.45 2.41 6.15
CA THR A 181 -25.47 1.39 6.56
C THR A 181 -24.48 1.10 5.43
N CYS A 182 -24.94 1.08 4.17
CA CYS A 182 -24.10 0.90 3.00
C CYS A 182 -23.08 2.05 2.79
N VAL A 183 -23.44 3.28 3.16
CA VAL A 183 -22.54 4.44 3.09
C VAL A 183 -21.37 4.28 4.08
N ALA A 184 -21.69 3.87 5.31
CA ALA A 184 -20.68 3.66 6.36
C ALA A 184 -19.79 2.46 6.07
N ALA A 185 -20.34 1.41 5.46
CA ALA A 185 -19.63 0.15 5.20
C ALA A 185 -18.80 0.17 3.90
N CYS A 186 -19.02 1.13 2.99
CA CYS A 186 -18.31 1.18 1.71
C CYS A 186 -16.82 1.54 1.92
N PRO A 187 -15.85 0.62 1.67
CA PRO A 187 -14.44 0.90 1.85
C PRO A 187 -13.91 1.94 0.84
N TYR A 188 -14.58 2.05 -0.32
CA TYR A 188 -14.20 2.97 -1.40
C TYR A 188 -14.94 4.31 -1.34
N LYS A 189 -15.80 4.52 -0.33
CA LYS A 189 -16.64 5.72 -0.19
C LYS A 189 -17.43 6.06 -1.47
N ALA A 190 -17.78 5.03 -2.21
CA ALA A 190 -18.52 5.13 -3.47
C ALA A 190 -20.01 5.38 -3.28
N ILE A 191 -20.51 5.42 -2.06
CA ILE A 191 -21.94 5.57 -1.78
C ILE A 191 -22.19 6.86 -1.02
N GLU A 192 -23.03 7.70 -1.57
CA GLU A 192 -23.40 9.00 -1.05
C GLU A 192 -24.87 9.02 -0.60
N ARG A 193 -25.24 10.07 0.14
CA ARG A 193 -26.65 10.34 0.49
C ARG A 193 -27.25 11.25 -0.57
N GLU A 194 -28.35 10.85 -1.16
CA GLU A 194 -29.11 11.64 -2.13
C GLU A 194 -30.47 12.01 -1.54
N GLU A 195 -30.88 13.28 -1.74
CA GLU A 195 -32.19 13.76 -1.38
C GLU A 195 -33.07 13.80 -2.63
N ILE A 196 -34.16 13.05 -2.59
CA ILE A 196 -35.20 13.13 -3.63
C ILE A 196 -36.18 14.19 -3.21
N ARG A 197 -36.38 15.20 -4.05
CA ARG A 197 -37.30 16.32 -3.84
C ARG A 197 -38.36 16.34 -4.91
N ASP A 198 -39.55 16.85 -4.57
CA ASP A 198 -40.62 17.08 -5.54
C ASP A 198 -40.35 18.32 -6.44
N ARG A 199 -41.30 18.61 -7.34
CA ARG A 199 -41.20 19.77 -8.23
C ARG A 199 -41.28 21.13 -7.49
N GLN A 200 -41.77 21.12 -6.26
CA GLN A 200 -41.88 22.30 -5.38
C GLN A 200 -40.66 22.43 -4.45
N GLY A 201 -39.66 21.50 -4.54
CA GLY A 201 -38.47 21.50 -3.73
C GLY A 201 -38.63 20.84 -2.35
N LEU A 202 -39.83 20.29 -2.04
CA LEU A 202 -40.07 19.59 -0.78
C LEU A 202 -39.36 18.23 -0.77
N LEU A 203 -38.71 17.91 0.34
CA LEU A 203 -38.01 16.64 0.53
C LEU A 203 -39.02 15.48 0.61
N ILE A 204 -38.96 14.58 -0.37
CA ILE A 204 -39.77 13.36 -0.41
C ILE A 204 -39.05 12.24 0.36
N LYS A 205 -37.78 12.01 0.06
CA LYS A 205 -37.03 10.86 0.59
C LYS A 205 -35.53 11.08 0.57
N ARG A 206 -34.82 10.44 1.49
CA ARG A 206 -33.37 10.31 1.46
C ARG A 206 -32.99 8.87 1.09
N VAL A 207 -32.13 8.69 0.09
CA VAL A 207 -31.72 7.39 -0.41
C VAL A 207 -30.19 7.32 -0.57
N ALA A 208 -29.68 6.12 -0.66
CA ALA A 208 -28.28 5.93 -1.05
C ALA A 208 -28.15 6.10 -2.58
N ARG A 209 -27.07 6.71 -3.01
CA ARG A 209 -26.65 6.84 -4.40
C ARG A 209 -25.26 6.28 -4.57
N VAL A 210 -25.08 5.38 -5.51
CA VAL A 210 -23.78 4.81 -5.84
C VAL A 210 -23.10 5.68 -6.91
N ASN A 211 -21.91 6.17 -6.59
CA ASN A 211 -21.01 6.73 -7.57
C ASN A 211 -20.36 5.59 -8.35
N ARG A 212 -20.85 5.35 -9.56
CA ARG A 212 -20.36 4.27 -10.42
C ARG A 212 -18.86 4.41 -10.74
N GLY A 213 -18.32 5.63 -10.73
CA GLY A 213 -16.90 5.93 -10.92
C GLY A 213 -15.99 5.43 -9.78
N LEU A 214 -16.47 5.37 -8.57
CA LEU A 214 -15.69 4.96 -7.37
C LEU A 214 -15.99 3.53 -6.91
N CYS A 215 -17.14 2.96 -7.27
CA CYS A 215 -17.54 1.63 -6.82
C CYS A 215 -16.63 0.54 -7.43
N GLN A 216 -16.08 -0.38 -6.69
CA GLN A 216 -15.19 -1.46 -7.14
C GLN A 216 -15.91 -2.83 -7.18
N GLY A 217 -17.24 -2.86 -7.17
CA GLY A 217 -17.99 -4.11 -7.28
C GLY A 217 -17.81 -5.12 -6.15
N CYS A 218 -17.35 -4.72 -4.97
CA CYS A 218 -16.99 -5.65 -3.89
C CYS A 218 -18.19 -6.32 -3.19
N GLY A 219 -19.44 -5.90 -3.46
CA GLY A 219 -20.67 -6.51 -2.94
C GLY A 219 -20.98 -6.24 -1.46
N THR A 220 -20.11 -5.62 -0.67
CA THR A 220 -20.31 -5.37 0.77
C THR A 220 -21.62 -4.64 1.08
N CYS A 221 -21.99 -3.66 0.26
CA CYS A 221 -23.24 -2.91 0.43
C CYS A 221 -24.48 -3.74 0.15
N VAL A 222 -24.39 -4.72 -0.74
CA VAL A 222 -25.50 -5.64 -1.08
C VAL A 222 -25.79 -6.55 0.10
N SER A 223 -24.74 -7.20 0.66
CA SER A 223 -24.86 -8.12 1.79
C SER A 223 -25.40 -7.44 3.07
N LEU A 224 -25.12 -6.15 3.25
CA LEU A 224 -25.56 -5.38 4.42
C LEU A 224 -26.92 -4.68 4.25
N CYS A 225 -27.51 -4.72 3.05
CA CYS A 225 -28.77 -4.04 2.77
C CYS A 225 -29.96 -4.82 3.31
N ARG A 226 -30.48 -4.42 4.48
CA ARG A 226 -31.64 -5.06 5.10
C ARG A 226 -32.92 -4.98 4.27
N SER A 227 -33.06 -3.93 3.45
CA SER A 227 -34.23 -3.75 2.57
C SER A 227 -34.03 -4.38 1.19
N LYS A 228 -32.91 -5.08 0.96
CA LYS A 228 -32.57 -5.65 -0.35
C LYS A 228 -32.76 -4.66 -1.50
N SER A 229 -32.37 -3.42 -1.28
CA SER A 229 -32.56 -2.31 -2.23
C SER A 229 -31.31 -1.98 -3.03
N ILE A 230 -30.27 -2.76 -2.85
CA ILE A 230 -29.00 -2.63 -3.58
C ILE A 230 -28.66 -3.99 -4.16
N ASP A 231 -28.48 -4.02 -5.46
CA ASP A 231 -28.02 -5.18 -6.21
C ASP A 231 -26.63 -4.90 -6.81
N LEU A 232 -25.99 -5.93 -7.31
CA LEU A 232 -24.72 -5.83 -7.99
C LEU A 232 -24.93 -6.20 -9.46
N ASP A 233 -24.71 -5.24 -10.36
CA ASP A 233 -24.82 -5.48 -11.81
C ASP A 233 -23.89 -6.65 -12.19
N GLY A 234 -24.39 -7.62 -12.95
CA GLY A 234 -23.68 -8.85 -13.32
C GLY A 234 -23.75 -10.00 -12.29
N PHE A 235 -24.37 -9.75 -11.12
CA PHE A 235 -24.54 -10.75 -10.04
C PHE A 235 -25.92 -10.67 -9.38
N THR A 236 -26.95 -10.32 -10.15
CA THR A 236 -28.32 -10.47 -9.67
C THR A 236 -28.71 -11.95 -9.65
N ASP A 237 -29.68 -12.31 -8.82
CA ASP A 237 -30.15 -13.71 -8.75
C ASP A 237 -30.58 -14.23 -10.14
N GLU A 238 -31.24 -13.41 -10.93
CA GLU A 238 -31.68 -13.75 -12.30
C GLU A 238 -30.48 -14.02 -13.23
N GLU A 239 -29.45 -13.18 -13.18
CA GLU A 239 -28.24 -13.35 -13.99
C GLU A 239 -27.46 -14.61 -13.59
N VAL A 240 -27.35 -14.88 -12.28
CA VAL A 240 -26.69 -16.08 -11.77
C VAL A 240 -27.47 -17.34 -12.19
N PHE A 241 -28.79 -17.36 -12.06
CA PHE A 241 -29.60 -18.50 -12.48
C PHE A 241 -29.57 -18.73 -13.98
N SER A 242 -29.65 -17.66 -14.78
CA SER A 242 -29.51 -17.74 -16.24
C SER A 242 -28.15 -18.31 -16.67
N ALA A 243 -27.06 -17.93 -15.98
CA ALA A 243 -25.74 -18.48 -16.24
C ALA A 243 -25.65 -19.96 -15.89
N LEU A 244 -26.29 -20.39 -14.79
CA LEU A 244 -26.36 -21.80 -14.39
C LEU A 244 -27.18 -22.65 -15.39
N GLU A 245 -28.32 -22.13 -15.86
CA GLU A 245 -29.14 -22.79 -16.88
C GLU A 245 -28.37 -22.98 -18.18
N GLY A 246 -27.61 -21.95 -18.60
CA GLY A 246 -26.74 -22.04 -19.79
C GLY A 246 -25.59 -23.05 -19.69
N LEU A 247 -25.20 -23.47 -18.48
CA LEU A 247 -24.20 -24.52 -18.27
C LEU A 247 -24.79 -25.95 -18.38
N VAL A 248 -26.10 -26.08 -18.28
CA VAL A 248 -26.79 -27.39 -18.28
C VAL A 248 -27.43 -27.69 -19.65
N ALA A 249 -27.54 -26.66 -20.50
CA ALA A 249 -28.04 -26.79 -21.87
C ALA A 249 -26.94 -27.21 -22.85
#